data_79b511eed7343dd3121f45fd2ddf3fd0
#
_entry.id   79b511eed7343dd3121f45fd2ddf3fd0
#
_cell.length_a   1.000
_cell.length_b   1.000
_cell.length_c   1.000
_cell.angle_alpha   90.00
_cell.angle_beta   90.00
_cell.angle_gamma   90.00
#
_symmetry.space_group_name_H-M   'P 1'
#
loop_
_entity.id
_entity.type
_entity.pdbx_description
1 polymer ?
#
loop_
_entity_poly.entity_id
_entity_poly.type
_entity_poly.pdbx_seq_one_letter_code
_entity_poly.pdbx_strand_id
1 'polypeptide(L)'
;MTSILQHRILGSVLPDELPANVENNLPHIVLLHGWGLNSGVFDQVAPLLAETMRVQLIDLPGFGYNAAIPLTELEETVAQLASVIPDNAIILGWSLGGLLAQQLALSHPQKVLKLITVASTPHFMAVADTEENAKESAWLGIAPKVLLQFETQLARDYQKTVQRFLAIQAMGSVSAKHDMQALKQAIEAYPAPCEASLLQGLKLLQQVDLRAQIGMIQQPTLRVYGRLDSLVPQRAVAAIQVLQPHANSVVMEHVSHAPFISNKVEFCDIIMRFVDA
;
A
#
# COMPACT_ATOMS: atom_id res chain seq x y z
N MET A 1 0.12 -15.34 23.79
CA MET A 1 0.83 -14.04 23.71
C MET A 1 0.74 -13.58 22.28
N THR A 2 0.06 -12.47 22.00
CA THR A 2 0.02 -11.87 20.66
C THR A 2 1.42 -11.33 20.34
N SER A 3 2.05 -11.85 19.29
CA SER A 3 3.35 -11.37 18.85
C SER A 3 3.21 -9.93 18.35
N ILE A 4 4.07 -9.03 18.84
CA ILE A 4 4.08 -7.63 18.44
C ILE A 4 4.78 -7.51 17.08
N LEU A 5 4.18 -6.77 16.13
CA LEU A 5 4.76 -6.52 14.82
C LEU A 5 6.07 -5.75 14.93
N GLN A 6 7.10 -6.24 14.25
CA GLN A 6 8.37 -5.53 14.11
C GLN A 6 8.21 -4.40 13.10
N HIS A 7 8.89 -3.28 13.36
CA HIS A 7 8.92 -2.12 12.49
C HIS A 7 10.24 -1.37 12.63
N ARG A 8 10.58 -0.57 11.62
CA ARG A 8 11.76 0.31 11.60
C ARG A 8 11.29 1.76 11.69
N ILE A 9 12.05 2.60 12.39
CA ILE A 9 11.79 4.05 12.50
C ILE A 9 12.99 4.81 11.97
N LEU A 10 12.75 5.80 11.08
CA LEU A 10 13.72 6.75 10.57
C LEU A 10 13.28 8.17 10.93
N GLY A 11 14.24 9.13 10.96
CA GLY A 11 13.92 10.55 11.24
C GLY A 11 13.91 10.89 12.74
N SER A 12 14.44 9.99 13.61
CA SER A 12 14.66 10.27 15.03
C SER A 12 16.08 10.78 15.34
N VAL A 13 16.95 10.87 14.35
CA VAL A 13 18.33 11.37 14.49
C VAL A 13 18.43 12.66 13.69
N LEU A 14 17.87 13.73 14.24
CA LEU A 14 18.34 15.07 13.90
C LEU A 14 19.72 15.25 14.54
N PRO A 15 20.66 16.04 13.92
CA PRO A 15 21.96 16.31 14.52
C PRO A 15 21.82 16.73 15.97
N ASP A 16 22.81 16.41 16.81
CA ASP A 16 22.88 16.66 18.27
C ASP A 16 22.57 18.12 18.74
N GLU A 17 22.16 19.00 17.83
CA GLU A 17 21.94 20.43 18.05
C GLU A 17 20.46 20.87 18.12
N LEU A 18 19.48 19.97 17.89
CA LEU A 18 18.07 20.38 17.99
C LEU A 18 17.49 20.11 19.39
N PRO A 19 16.76 21.10 19.97
CA PRO A 19 16.12 20.91 21.29
C PRO A 19 15.15 19.72 21.26
N ALA A 20 15.13 18.91 22.34
CA ALA A 20 14.27 17.73 22.48
C ALA A 20 12.75 17.98 22.25
N ASN A 21 12.32 19.24 22.29
CA ASN A 21 10.95 19.66 21.98
C ASN A 21 10.63 19.70 20.48
N VAL A 22 11.63 19.68 19.59
CA VAL A 22 11.41 19.66 18.14
C VAL A 22 11.19 18.22 17.65
N GLU A 23 11.86 17.24 18.22
CA GLU A 23 11.66 15.81 17.86
C GLU A 23 10.23 15.33 18.13
N ASN A 24 9.55 15.90 19.14
CA ASN A 24 8.19 15.54 19.50
C ASN A 24 7.10 16.16 18.62
N ASN A 25 7.46 17.07 17.70
CA ASN A 25 6.50 17.78 16.85
C ASN A 25 6.53 17.38 15.37
N LEU A 26 7.42 16.47 14.95
CA LEU A 26 7.42 16.00 13.57
C LEU A 26 6.19 15.14 13.27
N PRO A 27 5.53 15.35 12.12
CA PRO A 27 4.46 14.46 11.68
C PRO A 27 4.94 13.01 11.61
N HIS A 28 4.13 12.07 12.10
CA HIS A 28 4.47 10.65 12.07
C HIS A 28 3.80 10.00 10.86
N ILE A 29 4.59 9.52 9.92
CA ILE A 29 4.10 8.78 8.75
C ILE A 29 4.43 7.29 8.86
N VAL A 30 3.43 6.44 8.63
CA VAL A 30 3.53 4.97 8.63
C VAL A 30 3.38 4.47 7.19
N LEU A 31 4.30 3.62 6.74
CA LEU A 31 4.36 3.08 5.39
C LEU A 31 4.04 1.57 5.40
N LEU A 32 2.98 1.18 4.69
CA LEU A 32 2.51 -0.20 4.56
C LEU A 32 2.72 -0.67 3.11
N HIS A 33 3.50 -1.75 2.94
CA HIS A 33 3.87 -2.28 1.63
C HIS A 33 2.76 -3.12 0.96
N GLY A 34 2.97 -3.48 -0.30
CA GLY A 34 2.07 -4.30 -1.10
C GLY A 34 2.28 -5.80 -0.93
N TRP A 35 1.41 -6.60 -1.55
CA TRP A 35 1.45 -8.06 -1.54
C TRP A 35 2.77 -8.61 -2.06
N GLY A 36 3.28 -9.65 -1.40
CA GLY A 36 4.47 -10.39 -1.82
C GLY A 36 5.81 -9.70 -1.55
N LEU A 37 5.80 -8.51 -0.93
CA LEU A 37 6.95 -7.67 -0.68
C LEU A 37 7.18 -7.44 0.83
N ASN A 38 8.02 -6.50 1.16
CA ASN A 38 8.34 -6.07 2.51
C ASN A 38 8.61 -4.55 2.54
N SER A 39 8.85 -3.99 3.70
CA SER A 39 9.10 -2.55 3.89
C SER A 39 10.35 -2.03 3.18
N GLY A 40 11.28 -2.88 2.77
CA GLY A 40 12.48 -2.51 2.01
C GLY A 40 12.18 -1.84 0.66
N VAL A 41 10.97 -2.02 0.11
CA VAL A 41 10.55 -1.30 -1.11
C VAL A 41 10.56 0.21 -0.94
N PHE A 42 10.48 0.71 0.29
CA PHE A 42 10.49 2.13 0.61
C PHE A 42 11.88 2.68 0.97
N ASP A 43 12.95 1.85 0.95
CA ASP A 43 14.29 2.26 1.40
C ASP A 43 14.88 3.45 0.62
N GLN A 44 14.38 3.70 -0.61
CA GLN A 44 14.81 4.85 -1.39
C GLN A 44 14.03 6.15 -1.10
N VAL A 45 12.79 6.06 -0.60
CA VAL A 45 11.95 7.23 -0.32
C VAL A 45 11.86 7.53 1.17
N ALA A 46 11.99 6.52 2.03
CA ALA A 46 11.92 6.71 3.47
C ALA A 46 12.96 7.73 4.01
N PRO A 47 14.24 7.75 3.56
CA PRO A 47 15.17 8.78 3.99
C PRO A 47 14.78 10.20 3.56
N LEU A 48 14.19 10.36 2.36
CA LEU A 48 13.72 11.66 1.87
C LEU A 48 12.54 12.19 2.70
N LEU A 49 11.60 11.32 3.05
CA LEU A 49 10.48 11.67 3.93
C LEU A 49 10.96 11.93 5.36
N ALA A 50 12.02 11.26 5.80
CA ALA A 50 12.56 11.39 7.13
C ALA A 50 13.26 12.74 7.39
N GLU A 51 13.51 13.53 6.34
CA GLU A 51 14.03 14.90 6.47
C GLU A 51 13.02 15.83 7.20
N THR A 52 11.72 15.56 7.06
CA THR A 52 10.66 16.42 7.62
C THR A 52 9.63 15.65 8.47
N MET A 53 9.71 14.34 8.54
CA MET A 53 8.74 13.48 9.22
C MET A 53 9.45 12.38 10.00
N ARG A 54 8.78 11.84 11.02
CA ARG A 54 9.13 10.57 11.64
C ARG A 54 8.53 9.43 10.82
N VAL A 55 9.36 8.62 10.16
CA VAL A 55 8.92 7.56 9.25
C VAL A 55 8.96 6.21 9.95
N GLN A 56 7.82 5.53 10.01
CA GLN A 56 7.68 4.16 10.51
C GLN A 56 7.41 3.21 9.35
N LEU A 57 8.28 2.23 9.16
CA LEU A 57 8.17 1.20 8.14
C LEU A 57 7.71 -0.10 8.80
N ILE A 58 6.56 -0.63 8.40
CA ILE A 58 6.01 -1.86 8.96
C ILE A 58 6.02 -2.95 7.88
N ASP A 59 6.67 -4.09 8.20
CA ASP A 59 6.44 -5.31 7.44
C ASP A 59 5.06 -5.86 7.83
N LEU A 60 4.21 -6.11 6.83
CA LEU A 60 2.91 -6.72 7.08
C LEU A 60 3.08 -8.12 7.70
N PRO A 61 2.11 -8.61 8.50
CA PRO A 61 2.14 -9.99 8.99
C PRO A 61 2.39 -10.98 7.85
N GLY A 62 3.28 -11.94 8.06
CA GLY A 62 3.67 -12.92 7.05
C GLY A 62 4.76 -12.50 6.09
N PHE A 63 5.27 -11.25 6.21
CA PHE A 63 6.27 -10.70 5.29
C PHE A 63 7.46 -10.11 6.05
N GLY A 64 8.62 -10.09 5.38
CA GLY A 64 9.84 -9.51 5.91
C GLY A 64 10.16 -9.98 7.32
N TYR A 65 10.48 -9.09 8.23
CA TYR A 65 10.79 -9.43 9.63
C TYR A 65 9.58 -9.94 10.43
N ASN A 66 8.36 -9.81 9.89
CA ASN A 66 7.12 -10.34 10.47
C ASN A 66 6.68 -11.67 9.80
N ALA A 67 7.55 -12.34 9.07
CA ALA A 67 7.25 -13.59 8.36
C ALA A 67 6.71 -14.71 9.28
N ALA A 68 7.09 -14.71 10.58
CA ALA A 68 6.61 -15.68 11.57
C ALA A 68 5.21 -15.34 12.13
N ILE A 69 4.69 -14.14 11.89
CA ILE A 69 3.34 -13.71 12.34
C ILE A 69 2.40 -13.90 11.15
N PRO A 70 1.38 -14.77 11.22
CA PRO A 70 0.54 -15.04 10.06
C PRO A 70 -0.27 -13.80 9.65
N LEU A 71 -0.40 -13.57 8.35
CA LEU A 71 -1.43 -12.71 7.80
C LEU A 71 -2.78 -13.42 7.96
N THR A 72 -3.74 -12.73 8.55
CA THR A 72 -5.07 -13.27 8.86
C THR A 72 -6.16 -12.56 8.06
N GLU A 73 -7.41 -12.66 8.50
CA GLU A 73 -8.52 -11.91 7.92
C GLU A 73 -8.33 -10.40 8.10
N LEU A 74 -9.09 -9.61 7.34
CA LEU A 74 -8.90 -8.16 7.24
C LEU A 74 -8.92 -7.46 8.60
N GLU A 75 -9.94 -7.73 9.39
CA GLU A 75 -10.18 -7.07 10.68
C GLU A 75 -9.08 -7.38 11.70
N GLU A 76 -8.65 -8.65 11.78
CA GLU A 76 -7.60 -9.07 12.69
C GLU A 76 -6.24 -8.51 12.27
N THR A 77 -5.93 -8.52 10.97
CA THR A 77 -4.70 -7.92 10.43
C THR A 77 -4.65 -6.42 10.73
N VAL A 78 -5.76 -5.71 10.55
CA VAL A 78 -5.86 -4.28 10.83
C VAL A 78 -5.74 -4.00 12.34
N ALA A 79 -6.31 -4.83 13.20
CA ALA A 79 -6.15 -4.70 14.65
C ALA A 79 -4.68 -4.91 15.09
N GLN A 80 -3.95 -5.85 14.47
CA GLN A 80 -2.52 -6.04 14.70
C GLN A 80 -1.73 -4.78 14.28
N LEU A 81 -2.01 -4.20 13.11
CA LEU A 81 -1.40 -2.94 12.68
C LEU A 81 -1.71 -1.80 13.63
N ALA A 82 -2.97 -1.63 14.04
CA ALA A 82 -3.40 -0.60 14.98
C ALA A 82 -2.68 -0.67 16.33
N SER A 83 -2.24 -1.86 16.76
CA SER A 83 -1.54 -2.05 18.04
C SER A 83 -0.14 -1.43 18.06
N VAL A 84 0.50 -1.23 16.90
CA VAL A 84 1.87 -0.68 16.77
C VAL A 84 1.91 0.69 16.09
N ILE A 85 0.78 1.15 15.56
CA ILE A 85 0.64 2.48 14.95
C ILE A 85 0.23 3.47 16.04
N PRO A 86 0.94 4.61 16.20
CA PRO A 86 0.54 5.65 17.13
C PRO A 86 -0.77 6.32 16.71
N ASP A 87 -1.46 6.96 17.67
CA ASP A 87 -2.62 7.78 17.36
C ASP A 87 -2.22 9.00 16.52
N ASN A 88 -3.13 9.46 15.66
CA ASN A 88 -2.93 10.61 14.78
C ASN A 88 -1.71 10.48 13.84
N ALA A 89 -1.43 9.28 13.32
CA ALA A 89 -0.41 9.07 12.32
C ALA A 89 -0.93 9.34 10.90
N ILE A 90 -0.05 9.74 10.00
CA ILE A 90 -0.30 9.76 8.56
C ILE A 90 -0.07 8.32 8.07
N ILE A 91 -1.07 7.71 7.46
CA ILE A 91 -0.96 6.33 6.98
C ILE A 91 -0.82 6.33 5.48
N LEU A 92 0.32 5.84 4.98
CA LEU A 92 0.56 5.61 3.57
C LEU A 92 0.55 4.11 3.31
N GLY A 93 -0.42 3.65 2.52
CA GLY A 93 -0.52 2.25 2.11
C GLY A 93 -0.41 2.08 0.60
N TRP A 94 0.49 1.18 0.18
CA TRP A 94 0.66 0.82 -1.22
C TRP A 94 -0.03 -0.49 -1.55
N SER A 95 -0.84 -0.53 -2.62
CA SER A 95 -1.50 -1.74 -3.12
C SER A 95 -2.31 -2.44 -2.01
N LEU A 96 -1.98 -3.67 -1.60
CA LEU A 96 -2.59 -4.36 -0.45
C LEU A 96 -2.49 -3.51 0.83
N GLY A 97 -1.33 -2.89 1.08
CA GLY A 97 -1.16 -1.98 2.22
C GLY A 97 -2.14 -0.81 2.19
N GLY A 98 -2.52 -0.32 0.99
CA GLY A 98 -3.53 0.71 0.82
C GLY A 98 -4.96 0.23 1.12
N LEU A 99 -5.27 -1.04 0.84
CA LEU A 99 -6.53 -1.66 1.23
C LEU A 99 -6.63 -1.76 2.76
N LEU A 100 -5.55 -2.23 3.42
CA LEU A 100 -5.44 -2.29 4.88
C LEU A 100 -5.52 -0.90 5.51
N ALA A 101 -4.88 0.11 4.91
CA ALA A 101 -4.93 1.50 5.38
C ALA A 101 -6.35 2.09 5.30
N GLN A 102 -7.12 1.79 4.25
CA GLN A 102 -8.52 2.19 4.15
C GLN A 102 -9.37 1.54 5.26
N GLN A 103 -9.20 0.24 5.49
CA GLN A 103 -9.90 -0.43 6.59
C GLN A 103 -9.48 0.09 7.97
N LEU A 104 -8.19 0.42 8.15
CA LEU A 104 -7.70 1.05 9.39
C LEU A 104 -8.40 2.40 9.64
N ALA A 105 -8.53 3.24 8.60
CA ALA A 105 -9.22 4.52 8.70
C ALA A 105 -10.72 4.37 9.03
N LEU A 106 -11.36 3.29 8.59
CA LEU A 106 -12.76 2.98 8.89
C LEU A 106 -12.95 2.46 10.32
N SER A 107 -12.10 1.52 10.77
CA SER A 107 -12.30 0.80 12.04
C SER A 107 -11.55 1.42 13.23
N HIS A 108 -10.46 2.16 12.96
CA HIS A 108 -9.62 2.81 13.98
C HIS A 108 -9.32 4.28 13.59
N PRO A 109 -10.35 5.12 13.43
CA PRO A 109 -10.18 6.48 12.90
C PRO A 109 -9.24 7.35 13.75
N GLN A 110 -9.12 7.09 15.06
CA GLN A 110 -8.21 7.78 15.97
C GLN A 110 -6.72 7.53 15.64
N LYS A 111 -6.40 6.44 14.94
CA LYS A 111 -5.04 6.14 14.50
C LYS A 111 -4.62 6.97 13.28
N VAL A 112 -5.58 7.49 12.50
CA VAL A 112 -5.33 8.07 11.19
C VAL A 112 -5.60 9.55 11.21
N LEU A 113 -4.54 10.36 11.13
CA LEU A 113 -4.62 11.81 10.93
C LEU A 113 -4.92 12.15 9.47
N LYS A 114 -4.18 11.56 8.54
CA LYS A 114 -4.34 11.66 7.09
C LYS A 114 -4.15 10.29 6.46
N LEU A 115 -4.89 10.00 5.40
CA LEU A 115 -4.78 8.75 4.65
C LEU A 115 -4.15 9.00 3.29
N ILE A 116 -3.14 8.21 2.93
CA ILE A 116 -2.52 8.22 1.60
C ILE A 116 -2.59 6.80 1.03
N THR A 117 -3.25 6.64 -0.10
CA THR A 117 -3.24 5.37 -0.82
C THR A 117 -2.44 5.50 -2.11
N VAL A 118 -1.56 4.53 -2.37
CA VAL A 118 -0.69 4.50 -3.54
C VAL A 118 -1.03 3.26 -4.37
N ALA A 119 -1.39 3.45 -5.63
CA ALA A 119 -1.74 2.35 -6.53
C ALA A 119 -2.68 1.32 -5.86
N SER A 120 -3.71 1.81 -5.17
CA SER A 120 -4.67 1.01 -4.40
C SER A 120 -6.11 1.41 -4.70
N THR A 121 -7.03 0.52 -4.38
CA THR A 121 -8.46 0.62 -4.68
C THR A 121 -9.26 0.00 -3.52
N PRO A 122 -10.53 0.41 -3.29
CA PRO A 122 -11.38 -0.23 -2.29
C PRO A 122 -11.81 -1.65 -2.67
N HIS A 123 -11.66 -2.04 -3.94
CA HIS A 123 -11.95 -3.37 -4.44
C HIS A 123 -11.07 -3.68 -5.63
N PHE A 124 -10.24 -4.73 -5.53
CA PHE A 124 -9.25 -5.07 -6.55
C PHE A 124 -9.81 -5.87 -7.72
N MET A 125 -10.94 -6.57 -7.52
CA MET A 125 -11.50 -7.44 -8.54
C MET A 125 -12.33 -6.68 -9.55
N ALA A 126 -12.19 -7.03 -10.82
CA ALA A 126 -13.10 -6.55 -11.86
C ALA A 126 -14.49 -7.18 -11.68
N VAL A 127 -15.52 -6.37 -11.73
CA VAL A 127 -16.93 -6.81 -11.78
C VAL A 127 -17.45 -6.49 -13.18
N ALA A 128 -17.89 -7.54 -13.89
CA ALA A 128 -18.43 -7.39 -15.22
C ALA A 128 -19.83 -6.74 -15.19
N ASP A 129 -20.16 -5.96 -16.22
CA ASP A 129 -21.54 -5.57 -16.48
C ASP A 129 -22.35 -6.84 -16.80
N THR A 130 -23.35 -7.11 -15.99
CA THR A 130 -24.38 -8.11 -16.28
C THR A 130 -25.71 -7.39 -16.48
N GLU A 131 -26.66 -8.01 -17.21
CA GLU A 131 -28.00 -7.44 -17.39
C GLU A 131 -28.70 -7.15 -16.05
N GLU A 132 -28.38 -7.92 -15.00
CA GLU A 132 -28.87 -7.70 -13.62
C GLU A 132 -28.21 -6.47 -12.97
N ASN A 133 -26.99 -6.12 -13.35
CA ASN A 133 -26.20 -5.00 -12.80
C ASN A 133 -26.17 -3.78 -13.75
N ALA A 134 -27.02 -3.73 -14.76
CA ALA A 134 -27.04 -2.65 -15.77
C ALA A 134 -27.25 -1.23 -15.19
N LYS A 135 -27.46 -1.11 -13.86
CA LYS A 135 -27.50 0.16 -13.13
C LYS A 135 -26.18 0.49 -12.40
N GLU A 136 -25.30 -0.49 -12.22
CA GLU A 136 -23.96 -0.30 -11.67
C GLU A 136 -22.97 -0.42 -12.82
N SER A 137 -22.30 0.66 -13.17
CA SER A 137 -21.23 0.64 -14.18
C SER A 137 -20.18 -0.39 -13.82
N ALA A 138 -19.61 -1.11 -14.83
CA ALA A 138 -18.54 -2.08 -14.67
C ALA A 138 -17.45 -1.53 -13.75
N TRP A 139 -17.07 -2.32 -12.73
CA TRP A 139 -15.93 -1.99 -11.88
C TRP A 139 -14.65 -2.53 -12.51
N LEU A 140 -13.71 -1.64 -12.75
CA LEU A 140 -12.43 -1.96 -13.38
C LEU A 140 -11.42 -2.41 -12.33
N GLY A 141 -10.81 -3.56 -12.56
CA GLY A 141 -9.84 -4.15 -11.65
C GLY A 141 -9.15 -5.37 -12.26
N ILE A 142 -8.62 -6.23 -11.42
CA ILE A 142 -7.94 -7.48 -11.81
C ILE A 142 -8.99 -8.49 -12.25
N ALA A 143 -8.84 -9.04 -13.45
CA ALA A 143 -9.75 -10.06 -13.93
C ALA A 143 -9.65 -11.34 -13.04
N PRO A 144 -10.77 -11.97 -12.65
CA PRO A 144 -10.77 -13.14 -11.75
C PRO A 144 -9.84 -14.27 -12.20
N LYS A 145 -9.78 -14.53 -13.51
CA LYS A 145 -8.89 -15.54 -14.09
C LYS A 145 -7.40 -15.27 -13.83
N VAL A 146 -7.00 -14.02 -13.71
CA VAL A 146 -5.60 -13.63 -13.44
C VAL A 146 -5.23 -14.00 -12.01
N LEU A 147 -6.08 -13.66 -11.05
CA LEU A 147 -5.84 -13.97 -9.64
C LEU A 147 -5.84 -15.50 -9.39
N LEU A 148 -6.78 -16.22 -10.00
CA LEU A 148 -6.84 -17.69 -9.93
C LEU A 148 -5.58 -18.34 -10.50
N GLN A 149 -5.00 -17.78 -11.58
CA GLN A 149 -3.72 -18.25 -12.11
C GLN A 149 -2.57 -18.01 -11.11
N PHE A 150 -2.54 -16.87 -10.43
CA PHE A 150 -1.55 -16.59 -9.38
C PHE A 150 -1.69 -17.56 -8.21
N GLU A 151 -2.89 -17.80 -7.73
CA GLU A 151 -3.17 -18.75 -6.65
C GLU A 151 -2.69 -20.17 -7.01
N THR A 152 -3.03 -20.64 -8.22
CA THR A 152 -2.62 -21.95 -8.72
C THR A 152 -1.09 -22.07 -8.88
N GLN A 153 -0.43 -21.02 -9.34
CA GLN A 153 1.02 -20.99 -9.53
C GLN A 153 1.75 -20.87 -8.20
N LEU A 154 1.22 -20.12 -7.25
CA LEU A 154 1.80 -19.94 -5.92
C LEU A 154 1.98 -21.28 -5.19
N ALA A 155 0.98 -22.16 -5.29
CA ALA A 155 1.04 -23.52 -4.72
C ALA A 155 2.12 -24.41 -5.36
N ARG A 156 2.62 -24.08 -6.56
CA ARG A 156 3.64 -24.84 -7.28
C ARG A 156 5.04 -24.25 -7.14
N ASP A 157 5.15 -22.93 -7.22
CA ASP A 157 6.42 -22.20 -7.21
C ASP A 157 6.16 -20.75 -6.80
N TYR A 158 6.24 -20.48 -5.49
CA TYR A 158 5.95 -19.15 -4.96
C TYR A 158 6.96 -18.11 -5.47
N GLN A 159 8.24 -18.47 -5.62
CA GLN A 159 9.27 -17.51 -6.04
C GLN A 159 9.01 -17.01 -7.46
N LYS A 160 8.73 -17.91 -8.40
CA LYS A 160 8.34 -17.51 -9.77
C LYS A 160 7.05 -16.73 -9.81
N THR A 161 6.09 -17.05 -8.94
CA THR A 161 4.81 -16.35 -8.87
C THR A 161 5.01 -14.92 -8.41
N VAL A 162 5.79 -14.70 -7.35
CA VAL A 162 6.14 -13.36 -6.86
C VAL A 162 6.92 -12.58 -7.94
N GLN A 163 7.94 -13.19 -8.58
CA GLN A 163 8.69 -12.55 -9.67
C GLN A 163 7.78 -12.13 -10.84
N ARG A 164 6.81 -12.97 -11.22
CA ARG A 164 5.85 -12.64 -12.28
C ARG A 164 4.93 -11.48 -11.87
N PHE A 165 4.51 -11.45 -10.61
CA PHE A 165 3.71 -10.35 -10.10
C PHE A 165 4.48 -9.02 -10.11
N LEU A 166 5.78 -9.04 -9.75
CA LEU A 166 6.66 -7.89 -9.87
C LEU A 166 6.79 -7.39 -11.30
N ALA A 167 6.90 -8.32 -12.27
CA ALA A 167 6.98 -7.95 -13.68
C ALA A 167 5.72 -7.19 -14.14
N ILE A 168 4.53 -7.59 -13.65
CA ILE A 168 3.28 -6.89 -13.92
C ILE A 168 3.27 -5.50 -13.30
N GLN A 169 3.80 -5.34 -12.10
CA GLN A 169 3.85 -4.05 -11.41
C GLN A 169 4.74 -3.02 -12.12
N ALA A 170 5.82 -3.46 -12.75
CA ALA A 170 6.74 -2.59 -13.49
C ALA A 170 6.33 -2.40 -14.97
N MET A 171 5.40 -3.21 -15.47
CA MET A 171 5.04 -3.24 -16.89
C MET A 171 4.47 -1.89 -17.34
N GLY A 172 5.00 -1.37 -18.44
CA GLY A 172 4.58 -0.10 -19.02
C GLY A 172 5.37 1.12 -18.51
N SER A 173 6.04 1.04 -17.36
CA SER A 173 6.92 2.12 -16.89
C SER A 173 8.10 2.32 -17.86
N VAL A 174 8.51 3.57 -18.06
CA VAL A 174 9.71 3.90 -18.84
C VAL A 174 10.99 3.40 -18.15
N SER A 175 10.95 3.17 -16.85
CA SER A 175 12.03 2.63 -16.01
C SER A 175 11.82 1.16 -15.64
N ALA A 176 10.97 0.39 -16.35
CA ALA A 176 10.51 -0.95 -15.96
C ALA A 176 11.65 -1.91 -15.54
N LYS A 177 12.81 -1.87 -16.24
CA LYS A 177 13.97 -2.70 -15.89
C LYS A 177 14.58 -2.30 -14.54
N HIS A 178 14.71 -1.01 -14.30
CA HIS A 178 15.20 -0.46 -13.02
C HIS A 178 14.21 -0.78 -11.88
N ASP A 179 12.94 -0.56 -12.11
CA ASP A 179 11.87 -0.80 -11.13
C ASP A 179 11.84 -2.27 -10.71
N MET A 180 11.91 -3.19 -11.69
CA MET A 180 12.03 -4.63 -11.45
C MET A 180 13.25 -4.99 -10.61
N GLN A 181 14.40 -4.41 -10.91
CA GLN A 181 15.64 -4.67 -10.16
C GLN A 181 15.54 -4.17 -8.72
N ALA A 182 14.99 -2.97 -8.51
CA ALA A 182 14.79 -2.40 -7.18
C ALA A 182 13.82 -3.25 -6.33
N LEU A 183 12.69 -3.66 -6.90
CA LEU A 183 11.73 -4.54 -6.23
C LEU A 183 12.34 -5.89 -5.86
N LYS A 184 13.13 -6.49 -6.78
CA LYS A 184 13.83 -7.74 -6.52
C LYS A 184 14.85 -7.62 -5.38
N GLN A 185 15.66 -6.56 -5.39
CA GLN A 185 16.63 -6.31 -4.31
C GLN A 185 15.95 -6.13 -2.95
N ALA A 186 14.81 -5.42 -2.91
CA ALA A 186 14.04 -5.26 -1.68
C ALA A 186 13.55 -6.61 -1.13
N ILE A 187 13.12 -7.54 -1.98
CA ILE A 187 12.72 -8.88 -1.54
C ILE A 187 13.91 -9.68 -1.01
N GLU A 188 15.02 -9.68 -1.74
CA GLU A 188 16.21 -10.51 -1.41
C GLU A 188 16.93 -10.05 -0.15
N ALA A 189 16.78 -8.79 0.26
CA ALA A 189 17.40 -8.21 1.45
C ALA A 189 16.70 -8.60 2.77
N TYR A 190 15.52 -9.22 2.70
CA TYR A 190 14.66 -9.53 3.87
C TYR A 190 14.34 -11.02 3.96
N PRO A 191 13.89 -11.51 5.12
CA PRO A 191 13.40 -12.86 5.26
C PRO A 191 12.31 -13.18 4.24
N ALA A 192 12.31 -14.43 3.73
CA ALA A 192 11.32 -14.89 2.78
C ALA A 192 9.90 -14.81 3.37
N PRO A 193 8.88 -14.47 2.56
CA PRO A 193 7.50 -14.43 3.03
C PRO A 193 6.98 -15.83 3.40
N CYS A 194 6.01 -15.87 4.31
CA CYS A 194 5.29 -17.08 4.63
C CYS A 194 4.33 -17.45 3.47
N GLU A 195 4.40 -18.67 2.96
CA GLU A 195 3.55 -19.13 1.84
C GLU A 195 2.04 -19.01 2.17
N ALA A 196 1.65 -19.39 3.39
CA ALA A 196 0.26 -19.26 3.84
C ALA A 196 -0.20 -17.79 3.82
N SER A 197 0.69 -16.86 4.19
CA SER A 197 0.39 -15.42 4.17
C SER A 197 0.34 -14.85 2.75
N LEU A 198 1.14 -15.39 1.82
CA LEU A 198 1.00 -15.06 0.39
C LEU A 198 -0.39 -15.46 -0.13
N LEU A 199 -0.86 -16.66 0.18
CA LEU A 199 -2.22 -17.11 -0.19
C LEU A 199 -3.30 -16.25 0.47
N GLN A 200 -3.16 -15.96 1.76
CA GLN A 200 -4.12 -15.12 2.47
C GLN A 200 -4.18 -13.71 1.90
N GLY A 201 -3.03 -13.12 1.55
CA GLY A 201 -3.00 -11.81 0.91
C GLY A 201 -3.68 -11.78 -0.46
N LEU A 202 -3.59 -12.85 -1.27
CA LEU A 202 -4.37 -12.98 -2.51
C LEU A 202 -5.87 -13.06 -2.22
N LYS A 203 -6.29 -13.78 -1.17
CA LYS A 203 -7.69 -13.84 -0.74
C LYS A 203 -8.21 -12.47 -0.32
N LEU A 204 -7.42 -11.70 0.43
CA LEU A 204 -7.81 -10.33 0.79
C LEU A 204 -8.00 -9.46 -0.46
N LEU A 205 -7.09 -9.51 -1.44
CA LEU A 205 -7.26 -8.79 -2.71
C LEU A 205 -8.49 -9.25 -3.49
N GLN A 206 -8.85 -10.53 -3.38
CA GLN A 206 -9.99 -11.12 -4.08
C GLN A 206 -11.35 -10.80 -3.44
N GLN A 207 -11.40 -10.83 -2.11
CA GLN A 207 -12.67 -10.88 -1.38
C GLN A 207 -13.06 -9.55 -0.76
N VAL A 208 -12.07 -8.70 -0.42
CA VAL A 208 -12.37 -7.43 0.26
C VAL A 208 -13.01 -6.44 -0.70
N ASP A 209 -14.15 -5.91 -0.28
CA ASP A 209 -14.89 -4.87 -0.99
C ASP A 209 -15.31 -3.76 -0.02
N LEU A 210 -14.58 -2.65 -0.06
CA LEU A 210 -14.84 -1.48 0.77
C LEU A 210 -15.60 -0.38 0.02
N ARG A 211 -16.09 -0.63 -1.20
CA ARG A 211 -16.75 0.38 -2.04
C ARG A 211 -17.93 1.07 -1.35
N ALA A 212 -18.73 0.31 -0.62
CA ALA A 212 -19.88 0.86 0.13
C ALA A 212 -19.44 1.66 1.38
N GLN A 213 -18.19 1.58 1.80
CA GLN A 213 -17.73 2.08 3.08
C GLN A 213 -16.74 3.25 2.96
N ILE A 214 -15.94 3.34 1.88
CA ILE A 214 -14.87 4.35 1.78
C ILE A 214 -15.38 5.79 1.84
N GLY A 215 -16.63 6.05 1.49
CA GLY A 215 -17.28 7.36 1.65
C GLY A 215 -17.43 7.80 3.11
N MET A 216 -17.32 6.86 4.07
CA MET A 216 -17.39 7.15 5.51
C MET A 216 -16.04 7.59 6.11
N ILE A 217 -14.93 7.47 5.37
CA ILE A 217 -13.61 7.93 5.80
C ILE A 217 -13.62 9.46 5.84
N GLN A 218 -13.50 10.02 7.04
CA GLN A 218 -13.55 11.48 7.27
C GLN A 218 -12.16 12.13 7.20
N GLN A 219 -11.09 11.35 7.31
CA GLN A 219 -9.73 11.86 7.28
C GLN A 219 -9.39 12.45 5.90
N PRO A 220 -8.64 13.56 5.85
CA PRO A 220 -8.07 14.03 4.59
C PRO A 220 -7.38 12.89 3.87
N THR A 221 -7.78 12.65 2.62
CA THR A 221 -7.31 11.50 1.84
C THR A 221 -6.65 11.94 0.54
N LEU A 222 -5.44 11.42 0.28
CA LEU A 222 -4.74 11.52 -0.99
C LEU A 222 -4.66 10.14 -1.66
N ARG A 223 -4.99 10.08 -2.94
CA ARG A 223 -4.86 8.89 -3.77
C ARG A 223 -3.83 9.15 -4.86
N VAL A 224 -2.73 8.38 -4.86
CA VAL A 224 -1.66 8.48 -5.86
C VAL A 224 -1.72 7.28 -6.79
N TYR A 225 -1.80 7.52 -8.08
CA TYR A 225 -1.89 6.48 -9.11
C TYR A 225 -0.79 6.64 -10.14
N GLY A 226 -0.35 5.54 -10.73
CA GLY A 226 0.46 5.55 -11.94
C GLY A 226 -0.44 5.47 -13.19
N ARG A 227 -0.18 6.31 -14.21
CA ARG A 227 -0.96 6.29 -15.45
C ARG A 227 -0.89 4.95 -16.19
N LEU A 228 0.23 4.24 -16.05
CA LEU A 228 0.51 3.00 -16.76
C LEU A 228 0.23 1.75 -15.89
N ASP A 229 -0.41 1.96 -14.73
CA ASP A 229 -0.77 0.87 -13.82
C ASP A 229 -1.85 -0.03 -14.46
N SER A 230 -1.53 -1.32 -14.57
CA SER A 230 -2.44 -2.34 -15.11
C SER A 230 -3.27 -3.07 -14.04
N LEU A 231 -2.89 -2.96 -12.76
CA LEU A 231 -3.60 -3.56 -11.63
C LEU A 231 -4.69 -2.62 -11.11
N VAL A 232 -4.39 -1.31 -11.05
CA VAL A 232 -5.36 -0.25 -10.73
C VAL A 232 -5.39 0.74 -11.91
N PRO A 233 -6.10 0.40 -12.98
CA PRO A 233 -6.04 1.18 -14.21
C PRO A 233 -6.62 2.58 -14.04
N GLN A 234 -6.04 3.58 -14.71
CA GLN A 234 -6.45 4.98 -14.64
C GLN A 234 -7.98 5.16 -14.81
N ARG A 235 -8.60 4.33 -15.63
CA ARG A 235 -10.07 4.38 -15.84
C ARG A 235 -10.88 4.06 -14.58
N ALA A 236 -10.30 3.35 -13.59
CA ALA A 236 -10.94 3.08 -12.30
C ALA A 236 -10.94 4.31 -11.38
N VAL A 237 -10.01 5.26 -11.58
CA VAL A 237 -9.85 6.44 -10.70
C VAL A 237 -11.14 7.26 -10.60
N ALA A 238 -11.82 7.49 -11.73
CA ALA A 238 -13.08 8.25 -11.75
C ALA A 238 -14.17 7.56 -10.92
N ALA A 239 -14.31 6.23 -11.01
CA ALA A 239 -15.28 5.47 -10.23
C ALA A 239 -14.95 5.51 -8.73
N ILE A 240 -13.66 5.41 -8.37
CA ILE A 240 -13.22 5.53 -6.97
C ILE A 240 -13.49 6.94 -6.44
N GLN A 241 -13.26 7.97 -7.26
CA GLN A 241 -13.51 9.37 -6.88
C GLN A 241 -14.98 9.65 -6.57
N VAL A 242 -15.89 9.01 -7.29
CA VAL A 242 -17.34 9.12 -7.02
C VAL A 242 -17.71 8.56 -5.64
N LEU A 243 -17.04 7.49 -5.20
CA LEU A 243 -17.30 6.87 -3.89
C LEU A 243 -16.76 7.68 -2.71
N GLN A 244 -15.71 8.49 -2.93
CA GLN A 244 -15.14 9.37 -1.92
C GLN A 244 -14.77 10.74 -2.55
N PRO A 245 -15.79 11.61 -2.78
CA PRO A 245 -15.61 12.84 -3.56
C PRO A 245 -14.67 13.86 -2.90
N HIS A 246 -14.51 13.82 -1.58
CA HIS A 246 -13.62 14.72 -0.83
C HIS A 246 -12.14 14.32 -0.87
N ALA A 247 -11.81 13.13 -1.38
CA ALA A 247 -10.42 12.71 -1.53
C ALA A 247 -9.73 13.45 -2.69
N ASN A 248 -8.47 13.83 -2.48
CA ASN A 248 -7.61 14.32 -3.55
C ASN A 248 -7.05 13.15 -4.35
N SER A 249 -6.97 13.26 -5.67
CA SER A 249 -6.40 12.24 -6.55
C SER A 249 -5.32 12.84 -7.44
N VAL A 250 -4.17 12.16 -7.52
CA VAL A 250 -3.05 12.50 -8.41
C VAL A 250 -2.71 11.29 -9.26
N VAL A 251 -2.59 11.50 -10.57
CA VAL A 251 -2.11 10.49 -11.52
C VAL A 251 -0.74 10.92 -12.00
N MET A 252 0.29 10.15 -11.65
CA MET A 252 1.66 10.39 -12.09
C MET A 252 1.88 9.82 -13.49
N GLU A 253 2.41 10.64 -14.38
CA GLU A 253 2.70 10.26 -15.76
C GLU A 253 3.93 9.32 -15.83
N HIS A 254 3.99 8.48 -16.86
CA HIS A 254 5.14 7.60 -17.15
C HIS A 254 5.53 6.57 -16.09
N VAL A 255 4.72 6.39 -15.05
CA VAL A 255 4.94 5.42 -13.97
C VAL A 255 3.81 4.38 -13.93
N SER A 256 4.13 3.20 -13.41
CA SER A 256 3.21 2.09 -13.27
C SER A 256 2.78 1.91 -11.79
N HIS A 257 2.72 0.69 -11.28
CA HIS A 257 2.16 0.35 -9.97
C HIS A 257 3.01 0.80 -8.76
N ALA A 258 4.31 1.09 -8.96
CA ALA A 258 5.23 1.52 -7.90
C ALA A 258 5.82 2.92 -8.19
N PRO A 259 5.02 4.00 -8.14
CA PRO A 259 5.47 5.36 -8.48
C PRO A 259 6.63 5.85 -7.61
N PHE A 260 6.71 5.43 -6.36
CA PHE A 260 7.79 5.76 -5.43
C PHE A 260 9.15 5.13 -5.80
N ILE A 261 9.18 4.14 -6.68
CA ILE A 261 10.40 3.56 -7.26
C ILE A 261 10.74 4.25 -8.58
N SER A 262 9.74 4.37 -9.46
CA SER A 262 9.93 4.91 -10.81
C SER A 262 10.27 6.40 -10.81
N ASN A 263 9.67 7.20 -9.93
CA ASN A 263 9.89 8.64 -9.82
C ASN A 263 9.80 9.11 -8.35
N LYS A 264 10.83 8.76 -7.58
CA LYS A 264 10.86 8.98 -6.12
C LYS A 264 10.80 10.46 -5.73
N VAL A 265 11.40 11.35 -6.51
CA VAL A 265 11.45 12.79 -6.17
C VAL A 265 10.05 13.40 -6.30
N GLU A 266 9.42 13.25 -7.47
CA GLU A 266 8.05 13.74 -7.68
C GLU A 266 7.07 13.10 -6.69
N PHE A 267 7.24 11.80 -6.41
CA PHE A 267 6.43 11.10 -5.42
C PHE A 267 6.54 11.74 -4.03
N CYS A 268 7.77 11.96 -3.52
CA CYS A 268 7.99 12.58 -2.22
C CYS A 268 7.44 14.01 -2.18
N ASP A 269 7.61 14.80 -3.25
CA ASP A 269 7.05 16.16 -3.34
C ASP A 269 5.52 16.16 -3.23
N ILE A 270 4.84 15.20 -3.88
CA ILE A 270 3.38 15.05 -3.78
C ILE A 270 2.97 14.75 -2.34
N ILE A 271 3.67 13.80 -1.68
CA ILE A 271 3.38 13.42 -0.29
C ILE A 271 3.60 14.61 0.65
N MET A 272 4.75 15.28 0.57
CA MET A 272 5.09 16.41 1.45
C MET A 272 4.07 17.55 1.32
N ARG A 273 3.69 17.94 0.09
CA ARG A 273 2.65 18.96 -0.13
C ARG A 273 1.31 18.61 0.51
N PHE A 274 0.93 17.34 0.47
CA PHE A 274 -0.32 16.89 1.11
C PHE A 274 -0.21 16.87 2.64
N VAL A 275 0.96 16.54 3.17
CA VAL A 275 1.19 16.52 4.62
C VAL A 275 1.14 17.94 5.19
N ASP A 276 1.69 18.92 4.47
CA ASP A 276 1.77 20.32 4.89
C ASP A 276 0.45 21.10 4.71
N ALA A 277 -0.49 20.59 3.89
CA ALA A 277 -1.79 21.22 3.64
C ALA A 277 -2.79 20.94 4.78
#